data_0a2b7fb706bf5f32b2138e66a07d8c20
#
_entry.id   0a2b7fb706bf5f32b2138e66a07d8c20
#
_cell.length_a   1.000
_cell.length_b   1.000
_cell.length_c   1.000
_cell.angle_alpha   90.00
_cell.angle_beta   90.00
_cell.angle_gamma   90.00
#
_symmetry.space_group_name_H-M   'P 1'
#
loop_
_entity.id
_entity.type
_entity.pdbx_description
1 polymer ?
#
loop_
_entity_poly.entity_id
_entity_poly.type
_entity_poly.pdbx_seq_one_letter_code
_entity_poly.pdbx_strand_id
1 'polypeptide(L)'
;MKEKIGYFLDESTIFYQEFFPFLEAKEKQIDVLYDQQLSERVLDLQNIGRYLDSYALICFLGFTSGTKNTSTITTKGLFDFSLLEKKVSDYDQFYFVTQNDSLLRRIPKNLLKQKGFFAAKIQGNQLVTFELNNEDQKTFKLAYYLDKDPYMNPIKDAVIQVAYSSKIGYLPLDRRDFLSGGEGNLYRSHNGWMVKIYNEKHQTYPNLKKLQKMLELDVFDDRIVWPKDIVYYQGKFVGYVMKTIENASPLSETFNSGMLQFPNKPYYRVTALLNILQAIDYLHQKNILVGDLKDDNILLRNHEEIFIVDAGSFQVEDYASNVLTRGWVDTNLNKKFDAKKNLRKMEDEYYPINRLAFELLTTKNPHFNPNDTELDLENTESFYFPLTPKPPIQKILLFWAAYSQRIRDMLYYYFNDPDNRKITYLDEWITELSKEKIRLSQYK
;
A
#
# COMPACT_ATOMS: atom_id res chain seq x y z
N MET A 1 -42.39 -20.90 -16.57
CA MET A 1 -41.20 -20.40 -17.32
C MET A 1 -39.98 -20.81 -16.52
N LYS A 2 -38.90 -21.26 -17.16
CA LYS A 2 -37.65 -21.51 -16.42
C LYS A 2 -37.08 -20.17 -16.02
N GLU A 3 -36.63 -20.07 -14.78
CA GLU A 3 -35.96 -18.88 -14.23
C GLU A 3 -34.71 -18.55 -15.05
N LYS A 4 -34.57 -17.31 -15.48
CA LYS A 4 -33.44 -16.86 -16.30
C LYS A 4 -32.35 -16.30 -15.38
N ILE A 5 -31.20 -16.97 -15.35
CA ILE A 5 -30.08 -16.66 -14.45
C ILE A 5 -28.89 -16.15 -15.28
N GLY A 6 -28.38 -14.97 -14.95
CA GLY A 6 -27.21 -14.36 -15.58
C GLY A 6 -26.03 -14.26 -14.62
N TYR A 7 -24.82 -14.49 -15.13
CA TYR A 7 -23.58 -14.36 -14.38
C TYR A 7 -22.64 -13.42 -15.11
N PHE A 8 -22.28 -12.33 -14.49
CA PHE A 8 -21.14 -11.54 -14.94
C PHE A 8 -19.88 -12.03 -14.24
N LEU A 9 -18.85 -12.36 -15.00
CA LEU A 9 -17.58 -12.90 -14.53
C LEU A 9 -16.45 -11.92 -14.87
N ASP A 10 -15.77 -11.41 -13.87
CA ASP A 10 -14.61 -10.56 -14.08
C ASP A 10 -13.30 -11.38 -14.15
N GLU A 11 -12.20 -10.71 -14.51
CA GLU A 11 -10.88 -11.32 -14.68
C GLU A 11 -10.42 -12.06 -13.41
N SER A 12 -10.64 -11.47 -12.24
CA SER A 12 -10.22 -12.07 -10.96
C SER A 12 -10.95 -13.38 -10.64
N THR A 13 -12.17 -13.53 -11.13
CA THR A 13 -12.95 -14.76 -11.01
C THR A 13 -12.40 -15.85 -11.90
N ILE A 14 -12.05 -15.51 -13.16
CA ILE A 14 -11.53 -16.48 -14.15
C ILE A 14 -10.19 -17.08 -13.69
N PHE A 15 -9.36 -16.29 -13.02
CA PHE A 15 -8.06 -16.74 -12.50
C PHE A 15 -8.14 -17.48 -11.16
N TYR A 16 -9.34 -17.58 -10.58
CA TYR A 16 -9.51 -18.29 -9.33
C TYR A 16 -9.48 -19.79 -9.54
N GLN A 17 -8.70 -20.51 -8.75
CA GLN A 17 -8.44 -21.96 -8.93
C GLN A 17 -9.70 -22.83 -8.95
N GLU A 18 -10.77 -22.41 -8.29
CA GLU A 18 -12.04 -23.16 -8.20
C GLU A 18 -13.04 -22.72 -9.27
N PHE A 19 -12.64 -21.81 -10.16
CA PHE A 19 -13.54 -21.25 -11.18
C PHE A 19 -14.03 -22.29 -12.19
N PHE A 20 -13.14 -23.07 -12.78
CA PHE A 20 -13.52 -24.06 -13.78
C PHE A 20 -14.39 -25.18 -13.21
N PRO A 21 -14.08 -25.77 -12.03
CA PRO A 21 -15.01 -26.71 -11.38
C PRO A 21 -16.38 -26.11 -11.10
N PHE A 22 -16.46 -24.84 -10.70
CA PHE A 22 -17.72 -24.12 -10.53
C PHE A 22 -18.47 -23.95 -11.84
N LEU A 23 -17.78 -23.53 -12.89
CA LEU A 23 -18.37 -23.29 -14.21
C LEU A 23 -18.93 -24.57 -14.83
N GLU A 24 -18.19 -25.68 -14.77
CA GLU A 24 -18.60 -27.00 -15.24
C GLU A 24 -19.89 -27.48 -14.53
N ALA A 25 -19.99 -27.25 -13.22
CA ALA A 25 -21.17 -27.60 -12.44
C ALA A 25 -22.43 -26.80 -12.86
N LYS A 26 -22.26 -25.64 -13.52
CA LYS A 26 -23.35 -24.71 -13.90
C LYS A 26 -23.64 -24.64 -15.40
N GLU A 27 -22.81 -25.23 -16.25
CA GLU A 27 -22.77 -25.06 -17.72
C GLU A 27 -24.13 -25.08 -18.46
N LYS A 28 -25.07 -25.85 -17.98
CA LYS A 28 -26.36 -26.04 -18.68
C LYS A 28 -27.47 -25.07 -18.26
N GLN A 29 -27.24 -24.16 -17.34
CA GLN A 29 -28.31 -23.42 -16.67
C GLN A 29 -28.14 -21.91 -16.59
N ILE A 30 -27.04 -21.36 -17.11
CA ILE A 30 -26.71 -19.96 -16.91
C ILE A 30 -26.32 -19.23 -18.21
N ASP A 31 -26.62 -17.93 -18.24
CA ASP A 31 -26.09 -17.02 -19.24
C ASP A 31 -24.79 -16.40 -18.66
N VAL A 32 -23.71 -16.45 -19.41
CA VAL A 32 -22.41 -15.90 -19.02
C VAL A 32 -22.16 -14.57 -19.72
N LEU A 33 -21.87 -13.55 -18.92
CA LEU A 33 -21.46 -12.22 -19.38
C LEU A 33 -20.03 -11.94 -18.92
N TYR A 34 -19.25 -11.30 -19.77
CA TYR A 34 -17.87 -10.90 -19.44
C TYR A 34 -17.44 -9.65 -20.22
N ASP A 35 -16.35 -9.00 -19.78
CA ASP A 35 -15.81 -7.85 -20.49
C ASP A 35 -15.09 -8.27 -21.78
N GLN A 36 -15.43 -7.64 -22.88
CA GLN A 36 -14.83 -7.92 -24.19
C GLN A 36 -13.30 -7.69 -24.20
N GLN A 37 -12.78 -6.78 -23.37
CA GLN A 37 -11.35 -6.51 -23.26
C GLN A 37 -10.55 -7.73 -22.76
N LEU A 38 -11.19 -8.73 -22.14
CA LEU A 38 -10.51 -9.95 -21.70
C LEU A 38 -9.80 -10.68 -22.85
N SER A 39 -10.32 -10.60 -24.08
CA SER A 39 -9.65 -11.21 -25.23
C SER A 39 -8.29 -10.57 -25.57
N GLU A 40 -8.15 -9.26 -25.31
CA GLU A 40 -6.91 -8.51 -25.54
C GLU A 40 -5.87 -8.79 -24.43
N ARG A 41 -6.33 -9.13 -23.22
CA ARG A 41 -5.47 -9.40 -22.06
C ARG A 41 -4.61 -10.66 -22.20
N VAL A 42 -4.97 -11.60 -23.08
CA VAL A 42 -4.21 -12.86 -23.28
C VAL A 42 -2.75 -12.58 -23.61
N LEU A 43 -2.50 -11.70 -24.60
CA LEU A 43 -1.15 -11.34 -25.02
C LEU A 43 -0.41 -10.52 -23.94
N ASP A 44 -1.10 -9.61 -23.26
CA ASP A 44 -0.53 -8.83 -22.17
C ASP A 44 -0.01 -9.73 -21.05
N LEU A 45 -0.83 -10.70 -20.62
CA LEU A 45 -0.44 -11.66 -19.59
C LEU A 45 0.76 -12.51 -20.01
N GLN A 46 0.85 -12.92 -21.26
CA GLN A 46 2.01 -13.63 -21.78
C GLN A 46 3.27 -12.76 -21.77
N ASN A 47 3.16 -11.51 -22.19
CA ASN A 47 4.27 -10.56 -22.26
C ASN A 47 4.86 -10.26 -20.87
N ILE A 48 4.05 -10.30 -19.82
CA ILE A 48 4.50 -10.11 -18.43
C ILE A 48 4.82 -11.42 -17.69
N GLY A 49 4.83 -12.56 -18.40
CA GLY A 49 5.19 -13.87 -17.85
C GLY A 49 4.11 -14.56 -17.01
N ARG A 50 2.86 -14.08 -17.05
CA ARG A 50 1.70 -14.68 -16.34
C ARG A 50 1.05 -15.79 -17.21
N TYR A 51 1.81 -16.81 -17.55
CA TYR A 51 1.37 -17.84 -18.50
C TYR A 51 0.19 -18.67 -18.02
N LEU A 52 0.09 -18.97 -16.72
CA LEU A 52 -1.04 -19.73 -16.17
C LEU A 52 -2.34 -18.94 -16.27
N ASP A 53 -2.30 -17.63 -15.98
CA ASP A 53 -3.46 -16.77 -16.09
C ASP A 53 -3.86 -16.58 -17.56
N SER A 54 -2.90 -16.39 -18.44
CA SER A 54 -3.14 -16.36 -19.88
C SER A 54 -3.80 -17.66 -20.36
N TYR A 55 -3.33 -18.81 -19.91
CA TYR A 55 -3.90 -20.12 -20.25
C TYR A 55 -5.33 -20.26 -19.72
N ALA A 56 -5.59 -19.88 -18.47
CA ALA A 56 -6.93 -19.88 -17.89
C ALA A 56 -7.89 -19.01 -18.72
N LEU A 57 -7.43 -17.82 -19.13
CA LEU A 57 -8.22 -16.92 -19.96
C LEU A 57 -8.53 -17.51 -21.35
N ILE A 58 -7.56 -18.17 -21.99
CA ILE A 58 -7.74 -18.88 -23.26
C ILE A 58 -8.79 -20.00 -23.10
N CYS A 59 -8.71 -20.79 -22.04
CA CYS A 59 -9.68 -21.84 -21.76
C CYS A 59 -11.10 -21.27 -21.58
N PHE A 60 -11.22 -20.16 -20.84
CA PHE A 60 -12.49 -19.48 -20.63
C PHE A 60 -13.08 -18.93 -21.94
N LEU A 61 -12.29 -18.25 -22.76
CA LEU A 61 -12.73 -17.74 -24.07
C LEU A 61 -13.11 -18.87 -25.03
N GLY A 62 -12.39 -20.00 -25.00
CA GLY A 62 -12.73 -21.22 -25.73
C GLY A 62 -14.08 -21.80 -25.28
N PHE A 63 -14.30 -21.85 -23.96
CA PHE A 63 -15.60 -22.26 -23.40
C PHE A 63 -16.74 -21.34 -23.85
N THR A 64 -16.56 -20.03 -23.77
CA THR A 64 -17.59 -19.05 -24.12
C THR A 64 -17.91 -19.05 -25.62
N SER A 65 -16.96 -19.35 -26.50
CA SER A 65 -17.16 -19.43 -27.93
C SER A 65 -18.00 -20.64 -28.36
N GLY A 66 -18.02 -21.70 -27.57
CA GLY A 66 -18.80 -22.91 -27.77
C GLY A 66 -20.22 -22.89 -27.21
N THR A 67 -20.55 -21.88 -26.38
CA THR A 67 -21.85 -21.79 -25.68
C THR A 67 -22.80 -20.80 -26.37
N LYS A 68 -24.10 -21.15 -26.49
CA LYS A 68 -25.11 -20.30 -27.17
C LYS A 68 -25.54 -19.08 -26.33
N ASN A 69 -25.24 -19.06 -25.03
CA ASN A 69 -25.76 -18.10 -24.06
C ASN A 69 -24.64 -17.26 -23.48
N THR A 70 -23.78 -16.72 -24.34
CA THR A 70 -22.72 -15.78 -23.93
C THR A 70 -22.95 -14.41 -24.51
N SER A 71 -22.72 -13.38 -23.73
CA SER A 71 -22.73 -11.99 -24.19
C SER A 71 -21.56 -11.21 -23.58
N THR A 72 -21.09 -10.23 -24.33
CA THR A 72 -20.00 -9.35 -23.87
C THR A 72 -20.51 -7.97 -23.50
N ILE A 73 -19.85 -7.35 -22.55
CA ILE A 73 -20.00 -5.94 -22.21
C ILE A 73 -18.67 -5.27 -22.54
N THR A 74 -18.72 -4.15 -23.25
CA THR A 74 -17.48 -3.40 -23.56
C THR A 74 -17.33 -2.26 -22.58
N THR A 75 -16.27 -2.28 -21.78
CA THR A 75 -15.86 -1.17 -20.92
C THR A 75 -14.68 -0.44 -21.56
N LYS A 76 -14.60 0.88 -21.34
CA LYS A 76 -13.43 1.68 -21.73
C LYS A 76 -12.72 2.12 -20.44
N GLY A 77 -11.65 1.43 -20.08
CA GLY A 77 -10.90 1.72 -18.86
C GLY A 77 -11.48 1.05 -17.61
N LEU A 78 -11.71 1.80 -16.53
CA LEU A 78 -12.29 1.27 -15.30
C LEU A 78 -13.69 0.70 -15.53
N PHE A 79 -13.99 -0.44 -14.87
CA PHE A 79 -15.28 -1.12 -15.01
C PHE A 79 -16.45 -0.16 -14.68
N ASP A 80 -17.36 -0.03 -15.66
CA ASP A 80 -18.53 0.84 -15.56
C ASP A 80 -19.78 0.03 -15.23
N PHE A 81 -20.25 0.14 -14.00
CA PHE A 81 -21.45 -0.53 -13.51
C PHE A 81 -22.75 -0.09 -14.20
N SER A 82 -22.79 1.08 -14.83
CA SER A 82 -23.97 1.54 -15.57
C SER A 82 -24.36 0.60 -16.74
N LEU A 83 -23.38 -0.12 -17.26
CA LEU A 83 -23.58 -1.13 -18.31
C LEU A 83 -24.30 -2.37 -17.77
N LEU A 84 -24.06 -2.72 -16.50
CA LEU A 84 -24.76 -3.83 -15.84
C LEU A 84 -26.19 -3.47 -15.48
N GLU A 85 -26.46 -2.24 -15.04
CA GLU A 85 -27.81 -1.80 -14.65
C GLU A 85 -28.85 -2.09 -15.73
N LYS A 86 -28.47 -1.91 -16.99
CA LYS A 86 -29.33 -2.20 -18.15
C LYS A 86 -29.54 -3.70 -18.38
N LYS A 87 -28.55 -4.50 -18.01
CA LYS A 87 -28.56 -5.97 -18.25
C LYS A 87 -29.24 -6.75 -17.15
N VAL A 88 -29.18 -6.26 -15.91
CA VAL A 88 -29.79 -6.95 -14.75
C VAL A 88 -31.28 -7.19 -14.94
N SER A 89 -31.99 -6.24 -15.55
CA SER A 89 -33.43 -6.34 -15.81
C SER A 89 -33.84 -7.45 -16.82
N ASP A 90 -32.86 -7.97 -17.57
CA ASP A 90 -33.09 -9.07 -18.53
C ASP A 90 -33.16 -10.45 -17.84
N TYR A 91 -32.90 -10.51 -16.51
CA TYR A 91 -32.77 -11.74 -15.72
C TYR A 91 -33.67 -11.73 -14.50
N ASP A 92 -34.12 -12.91 -14.08
CA ASP A 92 -34.83 -13.12 -12.82
C ASP A 92 -33.83 -13.07 -11.63
N GLN A 93 -32.62 -13.61 -11.87
CA GLN A 93 -31.48 -13.53 -10.95
C GLN A 93 -30.22 -13.17 -11.75
N PHE A 94 -29.48 -12.18 -11.27
CA PHE A 94 -28.23 -11.74 -11.86
C PHE A 94 -27.12 -11.71 -10.80
N TYR A 95 -26.07 -12.47 -11.04
CA TYR A 95 -24.93 -12.57 -10.16
C TYR A 95 -23.73 -11.82 -10.74
N PHE A 96 -23.27 -10.81 -10.03
CA PHE A 96 -21.99 -10.17 -10.29
C PHE A 96 -20.92 -10.92 -9.49
N VAL A 97 -20.14 -11.75 -10.17
CA VAL A 97 -19.16 -12.65 -9.53
C VAL A 97 -17.77 -12.09 -9.72
N THR A 98 -17.10 -11.77 -8.61
CA THR A 98 -15.74 -11.27 -8.62
C THR A 98 -14.99 -11.71 -7.38
N GLN A 99 -13.71 -12.05 -7.52
CA GLN A 99 -12.80 -12.28 -6.41
C GLN A 99 -12.10 -10.96 -5.98
N ASN A 100 -12.31 -9.89 -6.72
CA ASN A 100 -11.73 -8.57 -6.45
C ASN A 100 -12.59 -7.77 -5.46
N ASP A 101 -12.11 -7.58 -4.25
CA ASP A 101 -12.79 -6.82 -3.20
C ASP A 101 -12.98 -5.34 -3.53
N SER A 102 -12.02 -4.74 -4.24
CA SER A 102 -12.14 -3.36 -4.69
C SER A 102 -13.36 -3.17 -5.61
N LEU A 103 -13.53 -4.10 -6.55
CA LEU A 103 -14.63 -4.06 -7.49
C LEU A 103 -15.98 -4.24 -6.78
N LEU A 104 -16.08 -5.17 -5.82
CA LEU A 104 -17.28 -5.35 -5.01
C LEU A 104 -17.68 -4.09 -4.22
N ARG A 105 -16.71 -3.39 -3.64
CA ARG A 105 -16.96 -2.14 -2.88
C ARG A 105 -17.44 -0.98 -3.75
N ARG A 106 -17.12 -1.02 -5.03
CA ARG A 106 -17.50 0.00 -6.00
C ARG A 106 -18.90 -0.20 -6.58
N ILE A 107 -19.56 -1.33 -6.30
CA ILE A 107 -20.92 -1.58 -6.79
C ILE A 107 -21.85 -0.46 -6.29
N PRO A 108 -22.57 0.22 -7.19
CA PRO A 108 -23.47 1.31 -6.81
C PRO A 108 -24.60 0.82 -5.90
N LYS A 109 -25.02 1.66 -4.94
CA LYS A 109 -26.11 1.32 -4.00
C LYS A 109 -27.44 1.05 -4.69
N ASN A 110 -27.74 1.75 -5.77
CA ASN A 110 -28.95 1.53 -6.58
C ASN A 110 -28.96 0.14 -7.19
N LEU A 111 -27.83 -0.34 -7.72
CA LEU A 111 -27.69 -1.66 -8.30
C LEU A 111 -27.86 -2.76 -7.22
N LEU A 112 -27.28 -2.56 -6.03
CA LEU A 112 -27.41 -3.48 -4.90
C LEU A 112 -28.83 -3.60 -4.33
N LYS A 113 -29.65 -2.56 -4.52
CA LYS A 113 -31.07 -2.55 -4.12
C LYS A 113 -31.99 -3.11 -5.21
N GLN A 114 -31.45 -3.37 -6.41
CA GLN A 114 -32.24 -3.89 -7.52
C GLN A 114 -32.65 -5.33 -7.23
N LYS A 115 -33.94 -5.62 -7.33
CA LYS A 115 -34.48 -6.97 -7.10
C LYS A 115 -33.83 -7.95 -8.09
N GLY A 116 -33.34 -9.08 -7.57
CA GLY A 116 -32.69 -10.12 -8.35
C GLY A 116 -31.21 -9.88 -8.63
N PHE A 117 -30.61 -8.78 -8.19
CA PHE A 117 -29.17 -8.56 -8.27
C PHE A 117 -28.45 -9.09 -7.04
N PHE A 118 -27.36 -9.83 -7.24
CA PHE A 118 -26.54 -10.42 -6.20
C PHE A 118 -25.05 -10.17 -6.49
N ALA A 119 -24.33 -9.63 -5.52
CA ALA A 119 -22.88 -9.64 -5.55
C ALA A 119 -22.39 -10.96 -4.97
N ALA A 120 -21.42 -11.62 -5.59
CA ALA A 120 -21.00 -12.97 -5.18
C ALA A 120 -19.51 -13.23 -5.37
N LYS A 121 -19.00 -14.20 -4.61
CA LYS A 121 -17.70 -14.85 -4.81
C LYS A 121 -17.88 -16.36 -4.98
N ILE A 122 -16.92 -17.00 -5.63
CA ILE A 122 -16.82 -18.45 -5.67
C ILE A 122 -16.08 -18.93 -4.41
N GLN A 123 -16.65 -19.91 -3.73
CA GLN A 123 -16.00 -20.67 -2.66
C GLN A 123 -16.31 -22.15 -2.87
N GLY A 124 -15.29 -22.95 -3.11
CA GLY A 124 -15.51 -24.31 -3.60
C GLY A 124 -16.34 -24.29 -4.88
N ASN A 125 -17.31 -25.19 -4.98
CA ASN A 125 -18.24 -25.27 -6.11
C ASN A 125 -19.51 -24.43 -5.91
N GLN A 126 -19.51 -23.45 -5.00
CA GLN A 126 -20.69 -22.67 -4.65
C GLN A 126 -20.45 -21.17 -4.80
N LEU A 127 -21.56 -20.45 -5.04
CA LEU A 127 -21.56 -18.99 -4.93
C LEU A 127 -21.93 -18.59 -3.51
N VAL A 128 -21.11 -17.73 -2.92
CA VAL A 128 -21.41 -17.03 -1.69
C VAL A 128 -21.85 -15.63 -2.04
N THR A 129 -23.14 -15.34 -1.79
CA THR A 129 -23.72 -14.02 -2.02
C THR A 129 -23.49 -13.10 -0.83
N PHE A 130 -23.32 -11.81 -1.11
CA PHE A 130 -23.13 -10.78 -0.10
C PHE A 130 -24.39 -9.94 0.02
N GLU A 131 -25.00 -9.96 1.20
CA GLU A 131 -26.01 -8.97 1.58
C GLU A 131 -25.29 -7.75 2.15
N LEU A 132 -25.54 -6.60 1.56
CA LEU A 132 -24.95 -5.34 2.00
C LEU A 132 -25.85 -4.71 3.06
N ASN A 133 -25.49 -4.85 4.31
CA ASN A 133 -26.12 -4.11 5.40
C ASN A 133 -25.78 -2.62 5.27
N ASN A 134 -26.76 -1.77 5.49
CA ASN A 134 -26.78 -0.33 5.17
C ASN A 134 -25.75 0.56 5.91
N GLU A 135 -25.08 0.06 6.94
CA GLU A 135 -24.24 0.90 7.79
C GLU A 135 -22.73 0.73 7.59
N ASP A 136 -22.27 -0.43 7.06
CA ASP A 136 -20.83 -0.71 7.09
C ASP A 136 -20.29 -1.47 5.87
N GLN A 137 -20.32 -0.85 4.70
CA GLN A 137 -19.64 -1.41 3.52
C GLN A 137 -18.12 -1.63 3.75
N LYS A 138 -17.51 -0.88 4.69
CA LYS A 138 -16.07 -0.97 5.01
C LYS A 138 -15.77 -2.05 6.06
N THR A 139 -16.62 -2.23 7.05
CA THR A 139 -16.38 -3.13 8.20
C THR A 139 -16.65 -4.59 7.86
N PHE A 140 -17.64 -4.85 7.03
CA PHE A 140 -18.08 -6.20 6.68
C PHE A 140 -16.97 -7.06 6.03
N LYS A 141 -16.13 -6.47 5.20
CA LYS A 141 -15.14 -7.23 4.43
C LYS A 141 -13.88 -7.60 5.18
N LEU A 142 -13.41 -6.73 6.07
CA LEU A 142 -12.28 -7.07 6.94
C LEU A 142 -12.62 -8.22 7.89
N ALA A 143 -13.84 -8.24 8.44
CA ALA A 143 -14.30 -9.31 9.32
C ALA A 143 -14.40 -10.67 8.60
N TYR A 144 -14.88 -10.69 7.36
CA TYR A 144 -15.01 -11.93 6.58
C TYR A 144 -13.67 -12.62 6.30
N TYR A 145 -12.60 -11.84 6.04
CA TYR A 145 -11.26 -12.38 5.80
C TYR A 145 -10.52 -12.78 7.09
N LEU A 146 -10.92 -12.24 8.24
CA LEU A 146 -10.25 -12.50 9.50
C LEU A 146 -10.67 -13.83 10.15
N ASP A 147 -11.88 -14.34 9.85
CA ASP A 147 -12.46 -15.41 10.66
C ASP A 147 -12.26 -16.84 10.13
N LYS A 148 -11.98 -17.07 8.84
CA LYS A 148 -11.93 -18.47 8.33
C LYS A 148 -11.01 -18.66 7.13
N ASP A 149 -9.70 -18.71 7.33
CA ASP A 149 -8.85 -19.42 6.39
C ASP A 149 -8.32 -20.71 7.04
N PRO A 150 -8.88 -21.89 6.70
CA PRO A 150 -8.43 -23.17 7.24
C PRO A 150 -7.02 -23.58 6.80
N TYR A 151 -6.41 -22.88 5.82
CA TYR A 151 -5.10 -23.20 5.29
C TYR A 151 -3.95 -22.41 5.92
N MET A 152 -4.26 -21.33 6.67
CA MET A 152 -3.26 -20.54 7.37
C MET A 152 -2.99 -21.12 8.76
N ASN A 153 -2.11 -22.14 8.83
CA ASN A 153 -1.47 -22.51 10.09
C ASN A 153 -0.17 -21.74 10.23
N PRO A 154 -0.12 -20.67 11.04
CA PRO A 154 1.07 -19.87 11.21
C PRO A 154 2.27 -20.70 11.65
N ILE A 155 3.46 -20.36 11.16
CA ILE A 155 4.71 -21.04 11.50
C ILE A 155 5.56 -20.09 12.33
N LYS A 156 6.06 -20.61 13.45
CA LYS A 156 7.01 -19.87 14.29
C LYS A 156 8.25 -19.55 13.49
N ASP A 157 8.65 -18.30 13.50
CA ASP A 157 9.85 -17.84 12.81
C ASP A 157 11.10 -18.67 13.20
N ALA A 158 11.25 -19.00 14.48
CA ALA A 158 12.40 -19.75 14.99
C ALA A 158 12.69 -21.10 14.28
N VAL A 159 11.68 -21.72 13.65
CA VAL A 159 11.86 -23.01 12.95
C VAL A 159 12.24 -22.85 11.48
N ILE A 160 12.13 -21.64 10.91
CA ILE A 160 12.38 -21.37 9.50
C ILE A 160 13.87 -21.09 9.30
N GLN A 161 14.62 -22.03 8.75
CA GLN A 161 16.04 -21.86 8.42
C GLN A 161 16.24 -21.45 6.95
N VAL A 162 15.35 -21.91 6.08
CA VAL A 162 15.37 -21.64 4.65
C VAL A 162 13.95 -21.38 4.19
N ALA A 163 13.71 -20.21 3.62
CA ALA A 163 12.44 -19.88 2.95
C ALA A 163 12.52 -20.23 1.46
N TYR A 164 11.38 -20.33 0.80
CA TYR A 164 11.30 -20.60 -0.63
C TYR A 164 10.50 -19.51 -1.35
N SER A 165 11.03 -19.03 -2.45
CA SER A 165 10.36 -18.12 -3.40
C SER A 165 10.22 -18.79 -4.75
N SER A 166 9.08 -18.65 -5.41
CA SER A 166 8.85 -19.25 -6.72
C SER A 166 9.76 -18.67 -7.81
N LYS A 167 10.13 -17.40 -7.71
CA LYS A 167 10.97 -16.70 -8.69
C LYS A 167 12.46 -16.78 -8.39
N ILE A 168 12.85 -16.91 -7.12
CA ILE A 168 14.26 -16.81 -6.69
C ILE A 168 14.80 -18.17 -6.26
N GLY A 169 13.94 -19.07 -5.78
CA GLY A 169 14.33 -20.37 -5.24
C GLY A 169 14.50 -20.40 -3.73
N TYR A 170 15.42 -21.21 -3.23
CA TYR A 170 15.67 -21.36 -1.80
C TYR A 170 16.48 -20.18 -1.25
N LEU A 171 16.04 -19.63 -0.13
CA LEU A 171 16.58 -18.46 0.53
C LEU A 171 17.01 -18.84 1.96
N PRO A 172 18.28 -19.21 2.18
CA PRO A 172 18.81 -19.41 3.53
C PRO A 172 18.74 -18.12 4.34
N LEU A 173 18.32 -18.22 5.59
CA LEU A 173 18.19 -17.06 6.48
C LEU A 173 19.42 -16.94 7.37
N ASP A 174 20.15 -15.81 7.32
CA ASP A 174 21.23 -15.58 8.26
C ASP A 174 20.67 -15.20 9.63
N ARG A 175 20.64 -16.18 10.51
CA ARG A 175 20.11 -16.06 11.88
C ARG A 175 21.01 -15.28 12.83
N ARG A 176 22.23 -14.94 12.44
CA ARG A 176 23.20 -14.18 13.25
C ARG A 176 23.11 -12.67 12.97
N ASP A 177 22.67 -12.33 11.74
CA ASP A 177 22.52 -10.93 11.30
C ASP A 177 21.07 -10.73 10.83
N PHE A 178 20.20 -10.32 11.77
CA PHE A 178 18.80 -10.03 11.47
C PHE A 178 18.32 -8.78 12.23
N LEU A 179 17.33 -8.12 11.65
CA LEU A 179 16.65 -6.97 12.23
C LEU A 179 15.26 -7.41 12.72
N SER A 180 14.96 -7.11 13.99
CA SER A 180 13.64 -7.43 14.56
C SER A 180 12.69 -6.25 14.45
N GLY A 181 11.45 -6.49 14.02
CA GLY A 181 10.41 -5.49 13.89
C GLY A 181 9.06 -5.96 14.44
N GLY A 182 8.11 -5.03 14.57
CA GLY A 182 6.79 -5.31 15.14
C GLY A 182 5.95 -6.33 14.37
N GLU A 183 6.13 -6.40 13.06
CA GLU A 183 5.40 -7.33 12.19
C GLU A 183 6.16 -8.63 11.90
N GLY A 184 7.47 -8.65 12.09
CA GLY A 184 8.32 -9.80 11.77
C GLY A 184 9.80 -9.44 11.75
N ASN A 185 10.63 -10.39 11.39
CA ASN A 185 12.07 -10.25 11.34
C ASN A 185 12.57 -10.18 9.89
N LEU A 186 13.63 -9.42 9.69
CA LEU A 186 14.33 -9.26 8.41
C LEU A 186 15.64 -10.01 8.46
N TYR A 187 15.81 -10.95 7.57
CA TYR A 187 17.01 -11.80 7.47
C TYR A 187 17.77 -11.52 6.17
N ARG A 188 19.07 -11.36 6.28
CA ARG A 188 19.92 -11.40 5.09
C ARG A 188 19.91 -12.82 4.49
N SER A 189 19.93 -12.87 3.16
CA SER A 189 20.09 -14.10 2.40
C SER A 189 21.17 -13.91 1.34
N HIS A 190 21.48 -14.94 0.58
CA HIS A 190 22.51 -14.89 -0.46
C HIS A 190 22.13 -13.95 -1.62
N ASN A 191 23.10 -13.55 -2.41
CA ASN A 191 22.92 -12.76 -3.65
C ASN A 191 22.20 -11.41 -3.46
N GLY A 192 22.37 -10.75 -2.31
CA GLY A 192 21.80 -9.43 -2.06
C GLY A 192 20.29 -9.44 -1.81
N TRP A 193 19.74 -10.54 -1.33
CA TRP A 193 18.35 -10.65 -0.94
C TRP A 193 18.15 -10.43 0.56
N MET A 194 17.06 -9.74 0.90
CA MET A 194 16.54 -9.58 2.25
C MET A 194 15.17 -10.25 2.33
N VAL A 195 14.96 -11.06 3.35
CA VAL A 195 13.71 -11.81 3.55
C VAL A 195 13.03 -11.34 4.81
N LYS A 196 11.79 -10.80 4.68
CA LYS A 196 10.93 -10.52 5.82
C LYS A 196 10.11 -11.75 6.15
N ILE A 197 10.32 -12.32 7.35
CA ILE A 197 9.49 -13.38 7.90
C ILE A 197 8.51 -12.75 8.87
N TYR A 198 7.24 -12.86 8.58
CA TYR A 198 6.19 -12.34 9.44
C TYR A 198 6.06 -13.13 10.75
N ASN A 199 5.78 -12.43 11.82
CA ASN A 199 5.31 -13.05 13.06
C ASN A 199 4.02 -13.83 12.80
N GLU A 200 3.73 -14.83 13.61
CA GLU A 200 2.56 -15.72 13.45
C GLU A 200 1.25 -14.94 13.23
N LYS A 201 1.02 -13.86 13.97
CA LYS A 201 -0.18 -13.01 13.86
C LYS A 201 -0.30 -12.23 12.55
N HIS A 202 0.80 -12.11 11.79
CA HIS A 202 0.85 -11.41 10.51
C HIS A 202 0.93 -12.34 9.29
N GLN A 203 1.10 -13.66 9.52
CA GLN A 203 1.00 -14.68 8.48
C GLN A 203 -0.49 -14.92 8.17
N THR A 204 -1.16 -13.94 7.59
CA THR A 204 -2.60 -13.93 7.37
C THR A 204 -2.95 -13.87 5.89
N TYR A 205 -4.12 -14.37 5.55
CA TYR A 205 -4.62 -14.29 4.17
C TYR A 205 -4.69 -12.86 3.62
N PRO A 206 -5.16 -11.85 4.38
CA PRO A 206 -5.11 -10.46 3.91
C PRO A 206 -3.70 -9.98 3.55
N ASN A 207 -2.68 -10.33 4.35
CA ASN A 207 -1.30 -9.96 4.06
C ASN A 207 -0.77 -10.71 2.82
N LEU A 208 -1.11 -11.98 2.66
CA LEU A 208 -0.80 -12.72 1.43
C LEU A 208 -1.43 -12.06 0.20
N LYS A 209 -2.72 -11.73 0.26
CA LYS A 209 -3.43 -11.07 -0.84
C LYS A 209 -2.89 -9.69 -1.14
N LYS A 210 -2.56 -8.91 -0.12
CA LYS A 210 -1.89 -7.62 -0.26
C LYS A 210 -0.59 -7.76 -1.04
N LEU A 211 0.27 -8.70 -0.66
CA LEU A 211 1.53 -8.96 -1.34
C LEU A 211 1.33 -9.45 -2.78
N GLN A 212 0.35 -10.33 -3.02
CA GLN A 212 0.00 -10.74 -4.39
C GLN A 212 -0.37 -9.52 -5.23
N LYS A 213 -1.21 -8.62 -4.68
CA LYS A 213 -1.58 -7.38 -5.36
C LYS A 213 -0.38 -6.46 -5.60
N MET A 214 0.50 -6.32 -4.62
CA MET A 214 1.74 -5.55 -4.78
C MET A 214 2.61 -6.07 -5.91
N LEU A 215 2.72 -7.38 -6.07
CA LEU A 215 3.49 -8.00 -7.14
C LEU A 215 2.88 -7.85 -8.54
N GLU A 216 1.60 -7.49 -8.62
CA GLU A 216 0.90 -7.14 -9.86
C GLU A 216 1.12 -5.69 -10.27
N LEU A 217 1.51 -4.84 -9.34
CA LEU A 217 1.70 -3.42 -9.58
C LEU A 217 3.11 -3.13 -10.12
N ASP A 218 3.14 -2.30 -11.15
CA ASP A 218 4.37 -1.82 -11.78
C ASP A 218 4.99 -0.68 -10.95
N VAL A 219 5.75 -1.04 -9.91
CA VAL A 219 6.52 -0.09 -9.10
C VAL A 219 8.00 -0.25 -9.46
N PHE A 220 8.52 0.70 -10.26
CA PHE A 220 9.87 0.65 -10.82
C PHE A 220 10.82 1.72 -10.28
N ASP A 221 10.39 2.51 -9.29
CA ASP A 221 11.26 3.51 -8.67
C ASP A 221 12.25 2.82 -7.72
N ASP A 222 13.54 2.91 -8.03
CA ASP A 222 14.62 2.26 -7.25
C ASP A 222 14.75 2.82 -5.83
N ARG A 223 14.13 3.96 -5.54
CA ARG A 223 14.06 4.54 -4.20
C ARG A 223 13.06 3.82 -3.29
N ILE A 224 12.25 2.92 -3.84
CA ILE A 224 11.23 2.17 -3.09
C ILE A 224 11.65 0.72 -3.01
N VAL A 225 11.87 0.23 -1.79
CA VAL A 225 12.24 -1.17 -1.54
C VAL A 225 10.99 -2.04 -1.60
N TRP A 226 10.63 -2.38 -2.84
CA TRP A 226 9.39 -3.09 -3.17
C TRP A 226 9.57 -4.61 -3.08
N PRO A 227 8.55 -5.37 -2.62
CA PRO A 227 8.57 -6.83 -2.66
C PRO A 227 8.87 -7.37 -4.06
N LYS A 228 9.70 -8.40 -4.15
CA LYS A 228 10.06 -9.06 -5.42
C LYS A 228 9.36 -10.39 -5.59
N ASP A 229 9.07 -11.08 -4.50
CA ASP A 229 8.25 -12.29 -4.49
C ASP A 229 7.76 -12.63 -3.08
N ILE A 230 6.77 -13.50 -3.01
CA ILE A 230 6.27 -14.08 -1.76
C ILE A 230 7.16 -15.22 -1.36
N VAL A 231 7.36 -15.41 -0.05
CA VAL A 231 8.13 -16.54 0.46
C VAL A 231 7.27 -17.51 1.28
N TYR A 232 7.61 -18.77 1.13
CA TYR A 232 6.93 -19.90 1.72
C TYR A 232 7.88 -20.76 2.52
N TYR A 233 7.36 -21.47 3.51
CA TYR A 233 8.04 -22.55 4.21
C TYR A 233 7.11 -23.75 4.28
N GLN A 234 7.56 -24.91 3.76
CA GLN A 234 6.72 -26.12 3.67
C GLN A 234 5.34 -25.86 3.05
N GLY A 235 5.30 -25.06 1.98
CA GLY A 235 4.06 -24.69 1.26
C GLY A 235 3.18 -23.65 1.94
N LYS A 236 3.54 -23.16 3.13
CA LYS A 236 2.77 -22.15 3.87
C LYS A 236 3.39 -20.78 3.70
N PHE A 237 2.55 -19.76 3.53
CA PHE A 237 2.95 -18.37 3.46
C PHE A 237 3.62 -17.91 4.75
N VAL A 238 4.82 -17.33 4.65
CA VAL A 238 5.56 -16.83 5.82
C VAL A 238 6.06 -15.40 5.67
N GLY A 239 6.03 -14.81 4.48
CA GLY A 239 6.51 -13.45 4.28
C GLY A 239 6.84 -13.11 2.83
N TYR A 240 7.82 -12.24 2.62
CA TYR A 240 8.25 -11.81 1.28
C TYR A 240 9.76 -11.56 1.21
N VAL A 241 10.26 -11.49 -0.02
CA VAL A 241 11.65 -11.20 -0.33
C VAL A 241 11.76 -9.86 -1.07
N MET A 242 12.83 -9.12 -0.79
CA MET A 242 13.15 -7.84 -1.40
C MET A 242 14.66 -7.70 -1.60
N LYS A 243 15.11 -6.69 -2.34
CA LYS A 243 16.55 -6.40 -2.46
C LYS A 243 17.10 -5.84 -1.14
N THR A 244 18.31 -6.27 -0.80
CA THR A 244 19.07 -5.67 0.30
C THR A 244 19.58 -4.28 -0.10
N ILE A 245 19.46 -3.32 0.78
CA ILE A 245 20.09 -2.00 0.63
C ILE A 245 21.37 -2.01 1.45
N GLU A 246 22.51 -1.95 0.75
CA GLU A 246 23.83 -1.96 1.38
C GLU A 246 24.31 -0.53 1.68
N ASN A 247 25.09 -0.39 2.77
CA ASN A 247 25.74 0.88 3.13
C ASN A 247 24.77 2.07 3.29
N ALA A 248 23.59 1.83 3.82
CA ALA A 248 22.60 2.86 4.12
C ALA A 248 22.19 2.76 5.59
N SER A 249 21.89 3.90 6.21
CA SER A 249 21.45 4.01 7.60
C SER A 249 20.07 4.67 7.67
N PRO A 250 19.26 4.35 8.69
CA PRO A 250 18.00 5.05 8.93
C PRO A 250 18.20 6.56 9.09
N LEU A 251 17.23 7.33 8.60
CA LEU A 251 17.25 8.77 8.70
C LEU A 251 17.31 9.23 10.18
N SER A 252 16.63 8.53 11.08
CA SER A 252 16.66 8.75 12.52
C SER A 252 18.08 8.68 13.10
N GLU A 253 18.89 7.72 12.68
CA GLU A 253 20.28 7.57 13.13
C GLU A 253 21.18 8.68 12.57
N THR A 254 20.93 9.08 11.32
CA THR A 254 21.71 10.10 10.62
C THR A 254 21.70 11.44 11.36
N PHE A 255 20.61 11.77 12.07
CA PHE A 255 20.49 13.01 12.84
C PHE A 255 20.96 12.89 14.29
N ASN A 256 20.80 11.74 14.91
CA ASN A 256 21.06 11.55 16.34
C ASN A 256 22.52 11.23 16.66
N SER A 257 23.25 10.58 15.76
CA SER A 257 24.56 10.00 16.09
C SER A 257 25.73 10.96 16.05
N GLY A 258 25.57 12.19 15.61
CA GLY A 258 26.73 13.06 15.32
C GLY A 258 27.68 12.49 14.25
N MET A 259 27.46 11.27 13.82
CA MET A 259 28.15 10.60 12.73
C MET A 259 27.54 11.02 11.38
N LEU A 260 27.57 12.30 11.09
CA LEU A 260 27.18 12.78 9.79
C LEU A 260 28.21 12.28 8.78
N GLN A 261 27.93 11.14 8.19
CA GLN A 261 28.56 10.70 6.94
C GLN A 261 28.25 11.68 5.80
N PHE A 262 27.37 12.64 6.06
CA PHE A 262 26.97 13.68 5.10
C PHE A 262 27.39 15.05 5.61
N PRO A 263 27.88 15.92 4.71
CA PRO A 263 28.05 17.32 5.05
C PRO A 263 26.73 17.89 5.55
N ASN A 264 26.71 18.41 6.77
CA ASN A 264 25.52 18.94 7.42
C ASN A 264 25.12 20.31 6.87
N LYS A 265 25.01 20.42 5.54
CA LYS A 265 24.67 21.67 4.84
C LYS A 265 23.23 21.67 4.38
N PRO A 266 22.57 22.83 4.36
CA PRO A 266 21.19 22.98 3.91
C PRO A 266 20.91 22.37 2.53
N TYR A 267 21.87 22.49 1.60
CA TYR A 267 21.77 21.92 0.25
C TYR A 267 21.51 20.41 0.26
N TYR A 268 22.25 19.65 1.08
CA TYR A 268 22.14 18.20 1.13
C TYR A 268 20.82 17.75 1.79
N ARG A 269 20.35 18.51 2.78
CA ARG A 269 19.06 18.26 3.45
C ARG A 269 17.88 18.49 2.49
N VAL A 270 17.92 19.60 1.76
CA VAL A 270 16.92 19.90 0.73
C VAL A 270 16.94 18.84 -0.37
N THR A 271 18.12 18.37 -0.79
CA THR A 271 18.24 17.35 -1.83
C THR A 271 17.65 16.01 -1.36
N ALA A 272 17.97 15.57 -0.14
CA ALA A 272 17.43 14.34 0.43
C ALA A 272 15.90 14.42 0.57
N LEU A 273 15.39 15.52 1.13
CA LEU A 273 13.94 15.73 1.27
C LEU A 273 13.22 15.71 -0.08
N LEU A 274 13.77 16.41 -1.07
CA LEU A 274 13.21 16.44 -2.42
C LEU A 274 13.10 15.03 -3.01
N ASN A 275 14.15 14.22 -2.88
CA ASN A 275 14.17 12.85 -3.39
C ASN A 275 13.14 11.95 -2.65
N ILE A 276 12.99 12.13 -1.33
CA ILE A 276 11.97 11.41 -0.53
C ILE A 276 10.58 11.78 -1.02
N LEU A 277 10.28 13.08 -1.12
CA LEU A 277 8.94 13.54 -1.51
C LEU A 277 8.58 13.16 -2.94
N GLN A 278 9.54 13.15 -3.86
CA GLN A 278 9.34 12.65 -5.23
C GLN A 278 9.04 11.14 -5.25
N ALA A 279 9.65 10.35 -4.38
CA ALA A 279 9.34 8.93 -4.27
C ALA A 279 7.94 8.69 -3.68
N ILE A 280 7.53 9.51 -2.69
CA ILE A 280 6.18 9.49 -2.14
C ILE A 280 5.15 9.90 -3.21
N ASP A 281 5.41 10.96 -3.96
CA ASP A 281 4.54 11.42 -5.05
C ASP A 281 4.34 10.33 -6.11
N TYR A 282 5.41 9.63 -6.50
CA TYR A 282 5.32 8.50 -7.39
C TYR A 282 4.40 7.38 -6.87
N LEU A 283 4.44 7.09 -5.56
CA LEU A 283 3.52 6.13 -4.92
C LEU A 283 2.08 6.65 -4.92
N HIS A 284 1.88 7.93 -4.57
CA HIS A 284 0.56 8.56 -4.54
C HIS A 284 -0.11 8.56 -5.91
N GLN A 285 0.63 8.80 -6.99
CA GLN A 285 0.12 8.70 -8.37
C GLN A 285 -0.38 7.30 -8.72
N LYS A 286 0.07 6.27 -8.00
CA LYS A 286 -0.38 4.87 -8.13
C LYS A 286 -1.43 4.46 -7.09
N ASN A 287 -2.01 5.42 -6.34
CA ASN A 287 -2.92 5.17 -5.21
C ASN A 287 -2.32 4.27 -4.12
N ILE A 288 -1.01 4.38 -3.90
CA ILE A 288 -0.29 3.69 -2.84
C ILE A 288 0.08 4.71 -1.78
N LEU A 289 -0.28 4.46 -0.52
CA LEU A 289 0.15 5.26 0.62
C LEU A 289 1.24 4.52 1.40
N VAL A 290 2.25 5.26 1.89
CA VAL A 290 3.34 4.67 2.68
C VAL A 290 2.81 4.14 4.02
N GLY A 291 1.79 4.78 4.56
CA GLY A 291 1.06 4.33 5.73
C GLY A 291 1.82 4.51 7.05
N ASP A 292 3.03 3.99 7.18
CA ASP A 292 3.91 4.16 8.35
C ASP A 292 5.12 5.04 7.98
N LEU A 293 4.83 6.24 7.43
CA LEU A 293 5.86 7.19 7.04
C LEU A 293 6.52 7.78 8.29
N LYS A 294 7.79 7.44 8.49
CA LYS A 294 8.65 7.94 9.58
C LYS A 294 10.12 7.87 9.20
N ASP A 295 10.95 8.51 9.99
CA ASP A 295 12.40 8.57 9.79
C ASP A 295 13.10 7.21 9.83
N ASP A 296 12.63 6.24 10.65
CA ASP A 296 13.15 4.87 10.68
C ASP A 296 12.90 4.09 9.38
N ASN A 297 11.84 4.43 8.65
CA ASN A 297 11.45 3.76 7.41
C ASN A 297 12.05 4.42 6.16
N ILE A 298 13.00 5.33 6.34
CA ILE A 298 13.75 5.96 5.27
C ILE A 298 15.23 5.72 5.51
N LEU A 299 15.88 5.04 4.57
CA LEU A 299 17.32 4.82 4.62
C LEU A 299 18.02 5.83 3.72
N LEU A 300 19.16 6.31 4.16
CA LEU A 300 20.06 7.16 3.38
C LEU A 300 21.41 6.45 3.20
N ARG A 301 21.85 6.33 1.95
CA ARG A 301 23.24 6.01 1.63
C ARG A 301 24.06 7.29 1.44
N ASN A 302 23.44 8.30 0.89
CA ASN A 302 23.92 9.67 0.79
C ASN A 302 22.73 10.61 0.53
N HIS A 303 22.96 11.92 0.38
CA HIS A 303 21.87 12.89 0.19
C HIS A 303 21.09 12.74 -1.13
N GLU A 304 21.62 12.02 -2.10
CA GLU A 304 20.97 11.75 -3.38
C GLU A 304 20.32 10.35 -3.41
N GLU A 305 20.87 9.40 -2.68
CA GLU A 305 20.42 8.02 -2.64
C GLU A 305 19.64 7.74 -1.35
N ILE A 306 18.34 7.83 -1.47
CA ILE A 306 17.38 7.52 -0.38
C ILE A 306 16.60 6.26 -0.73
N PHE A 307 16.11 5.56 0.28
CA PHE A 307 15.27 4.38 0.08
C PHE A 307 14.13 4.38 1.09
N ILE A 308 12.90 4.26 0.61
CA ILE A 308 11.72 4.03 1.44
C ILE A 308 11.58 2.53 1.62
N VAL A 309 11.61 2.08 2.87
CA VAL A 309 11.58 0.66 3.24
C VAL A 309 10.27 0.28 3.90
N ASP A 310 10.14 -1.01 4.23
CA ASP A 310 8.98 -1.61 4.87
C ASP A 310 7.67 -1.47 4.06
N ALA A 311 7.75 -1.78 2.77
CA ALA A 311 6.57 -1.76 1.89
C ALA A 311 5.42 -2.68 2.36
N GLY A 312 5.68 -3.63 3.28
CA GLY A 312 4.64 -4.41 3.95
C GLY A 312 3.63 -3.54 4.72
N SER A 313 4.07 -2.39 5.24
CA SER A 313 3.22 -1.43 5.95
C SER A 313 2.38 -0.54 5.01
N PHE A 314 2.67 -0.49 3.71
CA PHE A 314 1.97 0.40 2.77
C PHE A 314 0.50 0.05 2.65
N GLN A 315 -0.34 1.05 2.42
CA GLN A 315 -1.71 0.83 1.95
C GLN A 315 -1.70 0.74 0.43
N VAL A 316 -2.20 -0.36 -0.08
CA VAL A 316 -2.28 -0.62 -1.51
C VAL A 316 -3.72 -0.87 -1.87
N GLU A 317 -4.33 0.00 -2.67
CA GLU A 317 -5.75 -0.04 -2.98
C GLU A 317 -6.60 -0.19 -1.70
N ASP A 318 -7.34 -1.30 -1.59
CA ASP A 318 -8.22 -1.62 -0.45
C ASP A 318 -7.51 -2.40 0.68
N TYR A 319 -6.22 -2.68 0.54
CA TYR A 319 -5.44 -3.33 1.58
C TYR A 319 -4.82 -2.29 2.50
N ALA A 320 -5.43 -2.14 3.67
CA ALA A 320 -5.05 -1.12 4.64
C ALA A 320 -3.58 -1.24 5.12
N SER A 321 -3.00 -0.10 5.50
CA SER A 321 -1.84 -0.09 6.38
C SER A 321 -2.27 -0.52 7.77
N ASN A 322 -1.69 -1.60 8.28
CA ASN A 322 -2.02 -2.15 9.61
C ASN A 322 -1.22 -1.52 10.75
N VAL A 323 -0.35 -0.58 10.43
CA VAL A 323 0.59 0.03 11.36
C VAL A 323 0.23 1.50 11.58
N LEU A 324 0.39 1.96 12.80
CA LEU A 324 0.27 3.35 13.18
C LEU A 324 1.35 3.66 14.22
N THR A 325 2.33 4.47 13.85
CA THR A 325 3.36 4.93 14.77
C THR A 325 2.91 6.22 15.46
N ARG A 326 2.75 6.17 16.79
CA ARG A 326 2.39 7.34 17.59
C ARG A 326 3.41 8.46 17.37
N GLY A 327 2.93 9.69 17.40
CA GLY A 327 3.74 10.87 17.10
C GLY A 327 3.97 11.12 15.62
N TRP A 328 3.83 10.12 14.74
CA TRP A 328 3.91 10.27 13.29
C TRP A 328 2.54 10.33 12.60
N VAL A 329 1.48 10.44 13.35
CA VAL A 329 0.13 10.66 12.85
C VAL A 329 -0.51 11.85 13.53
N ASP A 330 -1.38 12.54 12.80
CA ASP A 330 -2.15 13.63 13.37
C ASP A 330 -3.01 13.17 14.55
N THR A 331 -3.08 13.97 15.62
CA THR A 331 -3.85 13.64 16.84
C THR A 331 -5.32 13.38 16.55
N ASN A 332 -5.91 14.10 15.61
CA ASN A 332 -7.31 13.91 15.24
C ASN A 332 -7.53 12.58 14.51
N LEU A 333 -6.57 12.15 13.71
CA LEU A 333 -6.56 10.84 13.08
C LEU A 333 -6.35 9.74 14.15
N ASN A 334 -5.40 9.94 15.07
CA ASN A 334 -5.05 8.98 16.11
C ASN A 334 -6.26 8.64 17.02
N LYS A 335 -7.09 9.64 17.35
CA LYS A 335 -8.27 9.47 18.23
C LYS A 335 -9.41 8.67 17.56
N LYS A 336 -9.52 8.67 16.25
CA LYS A 336 -10.66 8.12 15.49
C LYS A 336 -10.31 6.94 14.60
N PHE A 337 -9.02 6.65 14.41
CA PHE A 337 -8.54 5.73 13.40
C PHE A 337 -8.24 4.35 13.98
N ASP A 338 -8.91 3.34 13.47
CA ASP A 338 -8.54 1.94 13.66
C ASP A 338 -7.80 1.46 12.41
N ALA A 339 -6.48 1.36 12.48
CA ALA A 339 -5.62 0.96 11.36
C ALA A 339 -6.01 -0.39 10.74
N LYS A 340 -6.69 -1.25 11.49
CA LYS A 340 -7.17 -2.55 11.02
C LYS A 340 -8.50 -2.49 10.27
N LYS A 341 -9.26 -1.42 10.45
CA LYS A 341 -10.63 -1.29 9.91
C LYS A 341 -10.78 -0.18 8.89
N ASN A 342 -9.92 0.83 8.92
CA ASN A 342 -10.09 2.04 8.12
C ASN A 342 -8.99 2.17 7.08
N LEU A 343 -9.39 2.46 5.85
CA LEU A 343 -8.45 2.93 4.83
C LEU A 343 -8.09 4.38 5.11
N ARG A 344 -6.80 4.68 5.00
CA ARG A 344 -6.30 6.06 5.04
C ARG A 344 -6.63 6.77 3.74
N LYS A 345 -6.77 8.07 3.84
CA LYS A 345 -6.83 8.98 2.71
C LYS A 345 -5.43 9.55 2.46
N MET A 346 -5.23 10.12 1.28
CA MET A 346 -3.96 10.77 0.94
C MET A 346 -3.64 11.93 1.91
N GLU A 347 -4.67 12.63 2.35
CA GLU A 347 -4.55 13.73 3.32
C GLU A 347 -4.00 13.28 4.69
N ASP A 348 -4.17 12.01 5.04
CA ASP A 348 -3.67 11.45 6.29
C ASP A 348 -2.12 11.34 6.29
N GLU A 349 -1.47 11.40 5.13
CA GLU A 349 -0.01 11.45 5.00
C GLU A 349 0.58 12.87 5.04
N TYR A 350 -0.22 13.91 4.99
CA TYR A 350 0.32 15.27 5.04
C TYR A 350 0.99 15.59 6.37
N TYR A 351 0.48 15.06 7.48
CA TYR A 351 1.14 15.27 8.78
C TYR A 351 2.54 14.64 8.83
N PRO A 352 2.73 13.34 8.58
CA PRO A 352 4.07 12.76 8.59
C PRO A 352 4.99 13.37 7.53
N ILE A 353 4.49 13.79 6.36
CA ILE A 353 5.28 14.50 5.34
C ILE A 353 5.81 15.83 5.90
N ASN A 354 4.94 16.67 6.48
CA ASN A 354 5.34 17.96 7.02
C ASN A 354 6.24 17.83 8.24
N ARG A 355 6.00 16.82 9.11
CA ARG A 355 6.88 16.50 10.23
C ARG A 355 8.27 16.10 9.75
N LEU A 356 8.33 15.18 8.78
CA LEU A 356 9.58 14.75 8.18
C LEU A 356 10.34 15.91 7.55
N ALA A 357 9.64 16.80 6.82
CA ALA A 357 10.23 18.00 6.25
C ALA A 357 10.80 18.91 7.35
N PHE A 358 10.07 19.14 8.43
CA PHE A 358 10.54 19.94 9.56
C PHE A 358 11.77 19.32 10.19
N GLU A 359 11.74 18.04 10.53
CA GLU A 359 12.85 17.35 11.20
C GLU A 359 14.09 17.29 10.30
N LEU A 360 13.94 17.00 9.03
CA LEU A 360 15.06 16.92 8.08
C LEU A 360 15.69 18.29 7.85
N LEU A 361 14.90 19.35 7.73
CA LEU A 361 15.42 20.69 7.48
C LEU A 361 15.97 21.38 8.72
N THR A 362 15.42 21.10 9.93
CA THR A 362 15.77 21.80 11.17
C THR A 362 16.53 20.94 12.18
N THR A 363 16.59 19.63 11.98
CA THR A 363 17.15 18.63 12.92
C THR A 363 16.38 18.47 14.23
N LYS A 364 15.15 18.94 14.30
CA LYS A 364 14.33 18.88 15.51
C LYS A 364 12.90 18.52 15.19
N ASN A 365 12.27 17.81 16.12
CA ASN A 365 10.84 17.59 16.12
C ASN A 365 10.11 18.94 16.30
N PRO A 366 9.07 19.26 15.52
CA PRO A 366 8.30 20.51 15.68
C PRO A 366 7.63 20.63 17.05
N HIS A 367 7.38 19.53 17.73
CA HIS A 367 6.76 19.46 19.05
C HIS A 367 7.78 19.35 20.21
N PHE A 368 9.07 19.51 19.91
CA PHE A 368 10.12 19.46 20.92
C PHE A 368 10.03 20.67 21.85
N ASN A 369 9.78 20.43 23.14
CA ASN A 369 9.85 21.46 24.17
C ASN A 369 11.29 21.51 24.75
N PRO A 370 12.02 22.61 24.57
CA PRO A 370 13.39 22.73 25.06
C PRO A 370 13.52 22.73 26.60
N ASN A 371 12.41 22.87 27.31
CA ASN A 371 12.38 22.84 28.77
C ASN A 371 12.08 21.43 29.35
N ASP A 372 11.68 20.48 28.50
CA ASP A 372 11.40 19.12 28.93
C ASP A 372 12.69 18.31 29.01
N THR A 373 12.85 17.59 30.10
CA THR A 373 13.98 16.68 30.33
C THR A 373 13.77 15.34 29.63
N GLU A 374 12.53 15.02 29.27
CA GLU A 374 12.14 13.83 28.52
C GLU A 374 11.43 14.22 27.23
N LEU A 375 11.72 13.47 26.17
CA LEU A 375 11.12 13.68 24.86
C LEU A 375 9.71 13.07 24.85
N ASP A 376 8.67 13.90 24.86
CA ASP A 376 7.31 13.44 24.61
C ASP A 376 7.12 13.22 23.10
N LEU A 377 7.44 12.01 22.64
CA LEU A 377 7.32 11.62 21.24
C LEU A 377 5.85 11.53 20.77
N GLU A 378 4.91 11.47 21.70
CA GLU A 378 3.48 11.36 21.42
C GLU A 378 2.80 12.73 21.27
N ASN A 379 3.46 13.79 21.70
CA ASN A 379 2.92 15.15 21.59
C ASN A 379 2.89 15.59 20.12
N THR A 380 1.70 15.79 19.61
CA THR A 380 1.45 16.30 18.24
C THR A 380 0.59 17.56 18.26
N GLU A 381 0.28 18.11 19.44
CA GLU A 381 -0.63 19.25 19.61
C GLU A 381 0.12 20.56 19.82
N SER A 382 1.27 20.53 20.48
CA SER A 382 2.03 21.73 20.82
C SER A 382 3.09 22.04 19.77
N PHE A 383 3.19 23.29 19.37
CA PHE A 383 4.26 23.79 18.52
C PHE A 383 5.17 24.73 19.33
N TYR A 384 6.37 24.29 19.63
CA TYR A 384 7.33 25.01 20.48
C TYR A 384 8.36 25.80 19.68
N PHE A 385 8.17 25.92 18.38
CA PHE A 385 9.10 26.65 17.53
C PHE A 385 8.64 28.10 17.32
N PRO A 386 9.11 29.07 18.17
CA PRO A 386 8.69 30.44 18.02
C PRO A 386 9.41 31.10 16.85
N LEU A 387 8.69 31.75 15.97
CA LEU A 387 9.21 32.79 15.08
C LEU A 387 9.49 34.11 15.83
N THR A 388 9.57 34.06 17.17
CA THR A 388 9.89 35.22 17.98
C THR A 388 11.40 35.48 17.98
N PRO A 389 11.82 36.73 18.23
CA PRO A 389 13.23 37.14 18.08
C PRO A 389 14.23 36.51 19.06
N LYS A 390 13.79 35.67 19.97
CA LYS A 390 14.66 34.91 20.88
C LYS A 390 14.37 33.40 20.78
N PRO A 391 14.91 32.71 19.80
CA PRO A 391 14.74 31.26 19.68
C PRO A 391 15.54 30.56 20.78
N PRO A 392 14.98 29.51 21.35
CA PRO A 392 15.61 28.81 22.47
C PRO A 392 16.84 28.00 22.10
N ILE A 393 17.10 27.74 20.81
CA ILE A 393 18.22 26.90 20.37
C ILE A 393 18.95 27.52 19.17
N GLN A 394 20.14 28.07 19.43
CA GLN A 394 20.97 28.71 18.36
C GLN A 394 21.26 27.82 17.15
N LYS A 395 21.41 26.51 17.33
CA LYS A 395 21.67 25.57 16.23
C LYS A 395 20.53 25.49 15.22
N ILE A 396 19.29 25.60 15.65
CA ILE A 396 18.11 25.58 14.75
C ILE A 396 18.05 26.84 13.90
N LEU A 397 18.41 27.97 14.47
CA LEU A 397 18.41 29.24 13.74
C LEU A 397 19.31 29.24 12.52
N LEU A 398 20.48 28.63 12.62
CA LEU A 398 21.40 28.57 11.50
C LEU A 398 20.78 27.85 10.29
N PHE A 399 20.07 26.72 10.56
CA PHE A 399 19.37 26.02 9.50
C PHE A 399 18.13 26.80 9.01
N TRP A 400 17.32 27.29 9.94
CA TRP A 400 16.11 28.05 9.63
C TRP A 400 16.42 29.28 8.77
N ALA A 401 17.44 30.04 9.14
CA ALA A 401 17.87 31.24 8.41
C ALA A 401 18.43 30.94 7.01
N ALA A 402 18.93 29.73 6.80
CA ALA A 402 19.49 29.33 5.50
C ALA A 402 18.42 29.11 4.42
N TYR A 403 17.19 28.80 4.82
CA TYR A 403 16.10 28.54 3.87
C TYR A 403 15.37 29.80 3.44
N SER A 404 14.76 29.75 2.25
CA SER A 404 13.92 30.83 1.74
C SER A 404 12.73 31.09 2.65
N GLN A 405 12.18 32.32 2.60
CA GLN A 405 11.00 32.69 3.38
C GLN A 405 9.83 31.73 3.09
N ARG A 406 9.68 31.31 1.82
CA ARG A 406 8.58 30.40 1.44
C ARG A 406 8.67 29.05 2.15
N ILE A 407 9.85 28.41 2.18
CA ILE A 407 10.06 27.15 2.91
C ILE A 407 9.76 27.31 4.40
N ARG A 408 10.22 28.40 5.01
CA ARG A 408 9.97 28.71 6.42
C ARG A 408 8.49 28.89 6.70
N ASP A 409 7.76 29.60 5.84
CA ASP A 409 6.33 29.84 5.96
C ASP A 409 5.53 28.53 5.84
N MET A 410 5.91 27.64 4.90
CA MET A 410 5.28 26.33 4.74
C MET A 410 5.37 25.51 6.03
N LEU A 411 6.57 25.44 6.63
CA LEU A 411 6.77 24.73 7.89
C LEU A 411 6.03 25.38 9.05
N TYR A 412 6.12 26.71 9.18
CA TYR A 412 5.54 27.42 10.29
C TYR A 412 4.02 27.36 10.31
N TYR A 413 3.37 27.70 9.19
CA TYR A 413 1.90 27.75 9.15
C TYR A 413 1.23 26.40 9.21
N TYR A 414 1.97 25.32 8.93
CA TYR A 414 1.46 23.97 9.12
C TYR A 414 1.33 23.60 10.60
N PHE A 415 2.30 23.97 11.44
CA PHE A 415 2.34 23.56 12.86
C PHE A 415 1.79 24.60 13.81
N ASN A 416 1.72 25.88 13.40
CA ASN A 416 1.33 26.99 14.30
C ASN A 416 -0.17 26.94 14.71
N ASP A 417 -1.02 26.35 13.90
CA ASP A 417 -2.45 26.19 14.21
C ASP A 417 -2.86 24.73 13.98
N PRO A 418 -2.78 23.86 15.02
CA PRO A 418 -3.13 22.45 14.88
C PRO A 418 -4.58 22.18 14.47
N ASP A 419 -5.50 23.08 14.80
CA ASP A 419 -6.93 22.94 14.50
C ASP A 419 -7.26 23.34 13.06
N ASN A 420 -6.50 24.29 12.49
CA ASN A 420 -6.70 24.81 11.13
C ASN A 420 -5.40 24.79 10.33
N ARG A 421 -4.76 23.63 10.26
CA ARG A 421 -3.48 23.47 9.56
C ARG A 421 -3.58 23.94 8.13
N LYS A 422 -2.71 24.86 7.75
CA LYS A 422 -2.53 25.23 6.35
C LYS A 422 -1.80 24.09 5.64
N ILE A 423 -2.57 23.25 4.99
CA ILE A 423 -2.03 22.10 4.26
C ILE A 423 -1.12 22.59 3.13
N THR A 424 0.10 22.09 3.09
CA THR A 424 1.00 22.21 1.95
C THR A 424 0.95 20.89 1.19
N TYR A 425 0.51 20.94 -0.05
CA TYR A 425 0.41 19.78 -0.90
C TYR A 425 1.79 19.30 -1.35
N LEU A 426 1.89 18.04 -1.72
CA LEU A 426 3.16 17.39 -2.06
C LEU A 426 3.83 18.02 -3.28
N ASP A 427 3.05 18.38 -4.30
CA ASP A 427 3.52 19.08 -5.51
C ASP A 427 4.07 20.46 -5.21
N GLU A 428 3.46 21.19 -4.25
CA GLU A 428 3.95 22.48 -3.78
C GLU A 428 5.30 22.31 -3.06
N TRP A 429 5.44 21.32 -2.20
CA TRP A 429 6.71 20.97 -1.56
C TRP A 429 7.80 20.67 -2.59
N ILE A 430 7.53 19.80 -3.56
CA ILE A 430 8.47 19.40 -4.60
C ILE A 430 8.91 20.62 -5.42
N THR A 431 7.95 21.50 -5.76
CA THR A 431 8.23 22.73 -6.50
C THR A 431 9.16 23.67 -5.73
N GLU A 432 8.85 23.96 -4.48
CA GLU A 432 9.62 24.90 -3.68
C GLU A 432 11.00 24.34 -3.28
N LEU A 433 11.09 23.04 -2.97
CA LEU A 433 12.38 22.40 -2.71
C LEU A 433 13.27 22.34 -3.96
N SER A 434 12.70 22.19 -5.16
CA SER A 434 13.45 22.24 -6.41
C SER A 434 14.09 23.61 -6.64
N LYS A 435 13.34 24.70 -6.42
CA LYS A 435 13.85 26.07 -6.45
C LYS A 435 14.94 26.29 -5.40
N GLU A 436 14.69 25.79 -4.17
CA GLU A 436 15.61 25.92 -3.05
C GLU A 436 16.92 25.17 -3.29
N LYS A 437 16.86 23.96 -3.85
CA LYS A 437 18.03 23.19 -4.25
C LYS A 437 18.92 23.98 -5.23
N ILE A 438 18.31 24.62 -6.24
CA ILE A 438 19.03 25.46 -7.20
C ILE A 438 19.68 26.65 -6.47
N ARG A 439 18.94 27.35 -5.61
CA ARG A 439 19.45 28.49 -4.81
C ARG A 439 20.66 28.09 -3.95
N LEU A 440 20.56 26.95 -3.27
CA LEU A 440 21.59 26.46 -2.35
C LEU A 440 22.77 25.80 -3.06
N SER A 441 22.64 25.44 -4.33
CA SER A 441 23.74 24.80 -5.10
C SER A 441 25.00 25.64 -5.17
N GLN A 442 24.87 26.98 -5.02
CA GLN A 442 25.98 27.91 -4.97
C GLN A 442 26.83 27.80 -3.67
N TYR A 443 26.33 27.08 -2.68
CA TYR A 443 26.95 26.92 -1.35
C TYR A 443 27.26 25.45 -1.01
N LYS A 444 27.45 24.63 -2.03
CA LYS A 444 27.83 23.20 -1.94
C LYS A 444 29.10 22.95 -1.14
#